data_750c64f0596404cd5c4e235339be8c61
#
_entry.id   750c64f0596404cd5c4e235339be8c61
#
_cell.length_a   1.000
_cell.length_b   1.000
_cell.length_c   1.000
_cell.angle_alpha   90.00
_cell.angle_beta   90.00
_cell.angle_gamma   90.00
#
_symmetry.space_group_name_H-M   'P 1'
#
loop_
_entity.id
_entity.type
_entity.pdbx_description
1 polymer ?
#
loop_
_entity_poly.entity_id
_entity_poly.type
_entity_poly.pdbx_seq_one_letter_code
_entity_poly.pdbx_strand_id
1 'polypeptide(L)' 'MPVTEVTAVVVDEVWDAGDRGCGELVLELRVRVAALPGGAVLELITRDRGAPADIPAWCRMTGNTLLREAHPIYHIKKGS' A
#
# COMPACT_ATOMS: atom_id res chain seq x y z
N MET A 1 20.59 -22.26 1.69
CA MET A 1 20.20 -21.69 1.42
C MET A 1 19.39 -21.30 1.50
N PRO A 2 18.91 -20.84 1.59
CA PRO A 2 17.99 -20.41 1.48
C PRO A 2 17.53 -19.67 1.08
N VAL A 3 17.39 -19.18 1.03
CA VAL A 3 17.04 -18.46 0.59
C VAL A 3 16.18 -18.01 0.26
N THR A 4 15.69 -18.05 0.17
CA THR A 4 14.85 -17.52 -0.24
C THR A 4 14.18 -16.42 0.23
N GLU A 5 14.39 -15.87 0.95
CA GLU A 5 13.95 -14.79 1.30
C GLU A 5 14.06 -13.69 0.53
N VAL A 6 14.58 -13.79 -0.44
CA VAL A 6 14.62 -12.78 -1.46
C VAL A 6 13.33 -12.13 -1.76
N THR A 7 12.24 -12.77 -1.41
CA THR A 7 10.95 -12.17 -1.63
C THR A 7 10.49 -11.32 -0.48
N ALA A 8 11.29 -11.21 0.55
CA ALA A 8 10.92 -10.38 1.68
C ALA A 8 10.91 -8.91 1.28
N VAL A 9 9.82 -8.23 1.61
CA VAL A 9 9.69 -6.81 1.37
C VAL A 9 9.98 -6.07 2.65
N VAL A 10 10.86 -5.08 2.58
CA VAL A 10 11.14 -4.25 3.74
C VAL A 10 10.04 -3.19 3.82
N VAL A 11 9.25 -3.25 4.87
CA VAL A 11 8.17 -2.30 5.10
C VAL A 11 8.67 -1.17 5.96
N ASP A 12 8.52 0.06 5.46
CA ASP A 12 9.01 1.25 6.17
C ASP A 12 7.96 1.84 7.10
N GLU A 13 6.69 1.64 6.78
CA GLU A 13 5.60 2.16 7.61
C GLU A 13 4.40 1.24 7.49
N VAL A 14 3.68 1.08 8.60
CA VAL A 14 2.44 0.30 8.63
C VAL A 14 1.30 1.22 9.01
N TRP A 15 0.21 1.14 8.25
CA TRP A 15 -0.99 1.90 8.55
C TRP A 15 -2.22 0.99 8.49
N ASP A 16 -2.89 0.84 9.64
CA ASP A 16 -4.14 0.11 9.71
C ASP A 16 -5.29 1.11 9.54
N ALA A 17 -5.89 1.10 8.37
CA ALA A 17 -6.99 2.01 8.06
C ALA A 17 -8.32 1.52 8.61
N GLY A 18 -8.37 0.29 9.10
CA GLY A 18 -9.56 -0.26 9.73
C GLY A 18 -10.72 -0.35 8.76
N ASP A 19 -11.84 0.24 9.15
CA ASP A 19 -13.09 0.18 8.39
C ASP A 19 -13.37 1.44 7.58
N ARG A 20 -12.38 2.30 7.38
CA ARG A 20 -12.58 3.50 6.58
C ARG A 20 -13.07 3.15 5.20
N GLY A 21 -14.06 3.90 4.72
CA GLY A 21 -14.56 3.74 3.37
C GLY A 21 -13.59 4.29 2.34
N CYS A 22 -13.82 3.95 1.07
CA CYS A 22 -12.90 4.24 -0.02
C CYS A 22 -12.50 5.73 -0.10
N GLY A 23 -13.44 6.63 0.03
CA GLY A 23 -13.15 8.06 -0.06
C GLY A 23 -12.15 8.54 0.99
N GLU A 24 -12.44 8.23 2.25
CA GLU A 24 -11.54 8.59 3.34
C GLU A 24 -10.23 7.84 3.26
N LEU A 25 -10.30 6.56 2.90
CA LEU A 25 -9.13 5.71 2.80
C LEU A 25 -8.14 6.29 1.80
N VAL A 26 -8.60 6.63 0.62
CA VAL A 26 -7.72 7.11 -0.44
C VAL A 26 -7.13 8.48 -0.12
N LEU A 27 -7.92 9.36 0.50
CA LEU A 27 -7.42 10.67 0.92
C LEU A 27 -6.28 10.55 1.92
N GLU A 28 -6.48 9.73 2.93
CA GLU A 28 -5.45 9.53 3.95
C GLU A 28 -4.24 8.81 3.37
N LEU A 29 -4.48 7.81 2.53
CA LEU A 29 -3.41 7.07 1.88
C LEU A 29 -2.51 8.00 1.06
N ARG A 30 -3.13 8.93 0.34
CA ARG A 30 -2.39 9.90 -0.46
C ARG A 30 -1.45 10.73 0.42
N VAL A 31 -1.96 11.19 1.55
CA VAL A 31 -1.15 12.01 2.47
C VAL A 31 0.00 11.19 3.04
N ARG A 32 -0.27 9.96 3.45
CA ARG A 32 0.74 9.12 4.07
C ARG A 32 1.84 8.72 3.10
N VAL A 33 1.46 8.36 1.88
CA VAL A 33 2.45 7.97 0.88
C VAL A 33 3.25 9.19 0.43
N ALA A 34 2.62 10.35 0.33
CA ALA A 34 3.33 11.58 -0.05
C ALA A 34 4.42 11.94 0.95
N ALA A 35 4.24 11.58 2.21
CA ALA A 35 5.21 11.90 3.26
C ALA A 35 6.40 10.95 3.26
N LEU A 36 6.35 9.86 2.51
CA LEU A 36 7.44 8.89 2.46
C LEU A 36 8.50 9.29 1.45
N PRO A 37 9.75 8.90 1.67
CA PRO A 37 10.76 9.09 0.62
C PRO A 37 10.48 8.16 -0.55
N GLY A 38 10.95 8.52 -1.73
CA GLY A 38 10.78 7.70 -2.92
C GLY A 38 11.35 6.31 -2.70
N GLY A 39 10.63 5.30 -3.14
CA GLY A 39 11.02 3.91 -2.97
C GLY A 39 10.63 3.29 -1.65
N ALA A 40 10.15 4.07 -0.69
CA ALA A 40 9.71 3.52 0.59
C ALA A 40 8.43 2.72 0.42
N VAL A 41 8.21 1.77 1.32
CA VAL A 41 7.08 0.85 1.24
C VAL A 41 6.15 1.05 2.43
N LEU A 42 4.88 1.23 2.13
CA LEU A 42 3.82 1.31 3.13
C LEU A 42 3.05 0.00 3.14
N GLU A 43 2.87 -0.56 4.32
CA GLU A 43 1.92 -1.66 4.46
C GLU A 43 0.57 -1.09 4.85
N LEU A 44 -0.38 -1.22 3.96
CA LEU A 44 -1.75 -0.77 4.19
C LEU A 44 -2.60 -1.97 4.61
N ILE A 45 -3.30 -1.82 5.72
CA ILE A 45 -4.25 -2.82 6.19
C ILE A 45 -5.62 -2.18 6.12
N THR A 46 -6.52 -2.74 5.32
CA THR A 46 -7.86 -2.18 5.16
C THR A 46 -8.88 -3.27 4.97
N ARG A 47 -10.03 -3.09 5.61
CA ARG A 47 -11.14 -4.02 5.47
C ARG A 47 -12.20 -3.53 4.49
N ASP A 48 -11.95 -2.41 3.81
CA ASP A 48 -12.89 -1.89 2.84
C ASP A 48 -13.08 -2.86 1.68
N ARG A 49 -14.32 -3.15 1.33
CA ARG A 49 -14.64 -4.11 0.27
C ARG A 49 -14.18 -3.65 -1.10
N GLY A 50 -14.09 -2.34 -1.30
CA GLY A 50 -13.66 -1.79 -2.57
C GLY A 50 -12.16 -1.79 -2.76
N ALA A 51 -11.39 -2.03 -1.70
CA ALA A 51 -9.94 -1.94 -1.77
C ALA A 51 -9.31 -2.84 -2.84
N PRO A 52 -9.75 -4.09 -3.02
CA PRO A 52 -9.13 -4.94 -4.04
C PRO A 52 -9.19 -4.35 -5.45
N ALA A 53 -10.22 -3.56 -5.74
CA ALA A 53 -10.34 -2.89 -7.02
C ALA A 53 -9.70 -1.51 -6.99
N ASP A 54 -9.89 -0.78 -5.92
CA ASP A 54 -9.50 0.62 -5.83
C ASP A 54 -8.01 0.84 -5.59
N ILE A 55 -7.37 0.01 -4.76
CA ILE A 55 -5.96 0.21 -4.46
C ILE A 55 -5.07 0.00 -5.68
N PRO A 56 -5.24 -1.08 -6.47
CA PRO A 56 -4.44 -1.21 -7.68
C PRO A 56 -4.64 -0.05 -8.65
N ALA A 57 -5.89 0.40 -8.81
CA ALA A 57 -6.18 1.53 -9.71
C ALA A 57 -5.52 2.81 -9.20
N TRP A 58 -5.60 3.05 -7.90
CA TRP A 58 -4.98 4.23 -7.29
C TRP A 58 -3.46 4.23 -7.49
N CYS A 59 -2.83 3.06 -7.31
CA CYS A 59 -1.39 2.96 -7.52
C CYS A 59 -1.02 3.31 -8.96
N ARG A 60 -1.78 2.79 -9.93
CA ARG A 60 -1.52 3.10 -11.34
C ARG A 60 -1.68 4.59 -11.63
N MET A 61 -2.71 5.20 -11.07
CA MET A 61 -3.01 6.62 -11.31
C MET A 61 -1.99 7.55 -10.68
N THR A 62 -1.37 7.13 -9.59
CA THR A 62 -0.48 7.99 -8.84
C THR A 62 1.00 7.69 -9.06
N GLY A 63 1.31 6.70 -9.88
CA GLY A 63 2.70 6.34 -10.15
C GLY A 63 3.37 5.56 -9.03
N ASN A 64 2.58 4.99 -8.15
CA ASN A 64 3.10 4.13 -7.09
C ASN A 64 3.02 2.67 -7.54
N THR A 65 3.80 1.80 -6.93
CA THR A 65 3.84 0.40 -7.31
C THR A 65 3.19 -0.47 -6.24
N LEU A 66 2.26 -1.30 -6.65
CA LEU A 66 1.65 -2.27 -5.74
C LEU A 66 2.52 -3.52 -5.74
N LEU A 67 3.26 -3.74 -4.66
CA LEU A 67 4.17 -4.87 -4.56
C LEU A 67 3.47 -6.14 -4.11
N ARG A 68 2.43 -6.00 -3.30
CA ARG A 68 1.70 -7.14 -2.78
C ARG A 68 0.24 -6.76 -2.65
N GLU A 69 -0.62 -7.68 -3.08
CA GLU A 69 -2.05 -7.52 -2.92
C GLU A 69 -2.58 -8.82 -2.32
N ALA A 70 -2.83 -8.79 -1.02
CA ALA A 70 -3.37 -9.92 -0.28
C ALA A 70 -4.36 -9.37 0.72
N HIS A 71 -5.54 -8.98 0.21
CA HIS A 71 -6.57 -8.35 1.04
C HIS A 71 -6.76 -9.11 2.34
N PRO A 72 -6.70 -8.44 3.49
CA PRO A 72 -6.76 -7.00 3.73
C PRO A 72 -5.40 -6.29 3.75
N ILE A 73 -4.33 -6.93 3.30
CA ILE A 73 -2.98 -6.38 3.37
C ILE A 73 -2.47 -6.04 1.98
N TYR A 74 -1.91 -4.83 1.86
CA TYR A 74 -1.35 -4.33 0.60
C TYR A 74 0.01 -3.70 0.88
N HIS A 75 0.99 -3.96 0.02
CA HIS A 75 2.29 -3.30 0.10
C HIS A 75 2.42 -2.35 -1.07
N ILE A 76 2.56 -1.07 -0.77
CA ILE A 76 2.62 0.00 -1.77
C ILE A 76 3.98 0.65 -1.69
N LYS A 77 4.71 0.63 -2.81
CA LYS A 77 6.00 1.29 -2.90
C LYS A 77 5.80 2.65 -3.53
N LYS A 78 6.27 3.70 -2.84
CA LYS A 78 6.15 5.05 -3.37
C LYS A 78 7.00 5.21 -4.62
N GLY A 79 6.42 5.81 -5.64
CA GLY A 79 7.14 6.21 -6.84
C GLY A 79 8.13 7.32 -6.52
N SER A 80 9.05 7.54 -7.40
CA SER A 80 10.09 8.55 -7.20
C SER A 80 9.57 9.99 -7.32
#